data_fdb6139af5a91218d8e532fbce1f267f
#
_entry.id   fdb6139af5a91218d8e532fbce1f267f
#
_cell.length_a   1.000
_cell.length_b   1.000
_cell.length_c   1.000
_cell.angle_alpha   90.00
_cell.angle_beta   90.00
_cell.angle_gamma   90.00
#
_symmetry.space_group_name_H-M   'P 1'
#
loop_
_entity.id
_entity.type
_entity.pdbx_description
1 polymer ?
#
loop_
_entity_poly.entity_id
_entity_poly.type
_entity_poly.pdbx_seq_one_letter_code
_entity_poly.pdbx_strand_id
1 'polypeptide(L)'
;YVLRCMYENQFITQQQYQEALNQATANVLETSATEGDGMYKYAHYVEYAVQDIVDCFLKLRQLEDTTENRYKMENELRTGGYHVTLAIDTSIQETVESTLENWNNYPSLRDPSDKVYRTLKSDGTYDEIVQPQAAAVVLDYRTGELKAIVGSRTRPTARKTLNRATDMKMPVGSTIKPIAVYAPALEMGYSPASVVYNIPVPISGWTGSDGKDSWPKNYDGRYSGPVTLRNAMRRSLNVGAAQTLMTMVGVDRSVDFLLRMGVDSDHIDATPYGLSLGSSGITPLQLTVAYGVLAN
;
A
#
# COMPACT_ATOMS: atom_id res chain seq x y z
N TYR A 1 38.25 19.48 1.90
CA TYR A 1 38.57 18.99 3.25
C TYR A 1 39.15 17.58 3.19
N VAL A 2 38.44 16.60 2.62
CA VAL A 2 38.84 15.17 2.58
C VAL A 2 40.23 14.98 1.93
N LEU A 3 40.46 15.51 0.73
CA LEU A 3 41.75 15.42 0.03
C LEU A 3 42.89 15.99 0.86
N ARG A 4 42.67 17.11 1.57
CA ARG A 4 43.66 17.69 2.45
C ARG A 4 43.99 16.78 3.63
N CYS A 5 42.97 16.19 4.29
CA CYS A 5 43.19 15.22 5.36
C CYS A 5 43.95 13.98 4.88
N MET A 6 43.66 13.48 3.68
CA MET A 6 44.38 12.35 3.09
C MET A 6 45.85 12.68 2.84
N TYR A 7 46.16 13.91 2.38
CA TYR A 7 47.54 14.36 2.18
C TYR A 7 48.27 14.58 3.51
N GLU A 8 47.67 15.27 4.48
CA GLU A 8 48.23 15.51 5.81
C GLU A 8 48.54 14.22 6.58
N ASN A 9 47.71 13.17 6.39
CA ASN A 9 47.94 11.84 6.98
C ASN A 9 48.77 10.90 6.07
N GLN A 10 49.38 11.39 5.02
CA GLN A 10 50.25 10.63 4.11
C GLN A 10 49.61 9.44 3.38
N PHE A 11 48.28 9.45 3.24
CA PHE A 11 47.55 8.46 2.42
C PHE A 11 47.69 8.70 0.93
N ILE A 12 48.01 9.96 0.53
CA ILE A 12 48.27 10.35 -0.85
C ILE A 12 49.50 11.27 -0.91
N THR A 13 50.23 11.20 -2.04
CA THR A 13 51.38 12.08 -2.27
C THR A 13 50.93 13.50 -2.63
N GLN A 14 51.86 14.45 -2.56
CA GLN A 14 51.59 15.83 -2.97
C GLN A 14 51.17 15.93 -4.44
N GLN A 15 51.73 15.10 -5.31
CA GLN A 15 51.37 15.06 -6.72
C GLN A 15 49.91 14.56 -6.88
N GLN A 16 49.53 13.47 -6.21
CA GLN A 16 48.17 12.94 -6.21
C GLN A 16 47.16 13.94 -5.64
N TYR A 17 47.56 14.68 -4.60
CA TYR A 17 46.76 15.76 -4.04
C TYR A 17 46.47 16.86 -5.05
N GLN A 18 47.50 17.35 -5.77
CA GLN A 18 47.34 18.37 -6.80
C GLN A 18 46.56 17.92 -8.00
N GLU A 19 46.77 16.68 -8.47
CA GLU A 19 46.00 16.07 -9.54
C GLU A 19 44.53 15.97 -9.17
N ALA A 20 44.21 15.51 -7.96
CA ALA A 20 42.81 15.39 -7.47
C ALA A 20 42.14 16.77 -7.29
N LEU A 21 42.89 17.81 -6.85
CA LEU A 21 42.38 19.18 -6.80
C LEU A 21 42.06 19.71 -8.20
N ASN A 22 42.96 19.48 -9.16
CA ASN A 22 42.73 19.89 -10.55
C ASN A 22 41.51 19.19 -11.17
N GLN A 23 41.35 17.88 -10.91
CA GLN A 23 40.16 17.13 -11.33
C GLN A 23 38.89 17.68 -10.68
N ALA A 24 38.89 17.95 -9.39
CA ALA A 24 37.76 18.52 -8.68
C ALA A 24 37.40 19.93 -9.20
N THR A 25 38.40 20.74 -9.57
CA THR A 25 38.20 22.10 -10.10
C THR A 25 37.69 22.06 -11.55
N ALA A 26 38.04 21.01 -12.30
CA ALA A 26 37.57 20.80 -13.68
C ALA A 26 36.17 20.18 -13.78
N ASN A 27 35.46 20.00 -12.66
CA ASN A 27 34.14 19.31 -12.59
C ASN A 27 34.15 17.89 -13.19
N VAL A 28 35.29 17.22 -13.26
CA VAL A 28 35.44 15.84 -13.68
C VAL A 28 35.30 14.92 -12.46
N LEU A 29 34.21 15.06 -11.71
CA LEU A 29 33.60 13.91 -11.07
C LEU A 29 32.86 13.21 -12.19
N GLU A 30 33.50 12.27 -12.86
CA GLU A 30 32.78 11.20 -13.48
C GLU A 30 32.01 10.49 -12.36
N THR A 31 30.83 11.00 -12.05
CA THR A 31 29.82 10.10 -11.57
C THR A 31 29.78 9.03 -12.65
N SER A 32 30.03 7.78 -12.30
CA SER A 32 29.59 6.67 -13.13
C SER A 32 28.08 6.80 -13.19
N ALA A 33 27.62 7.73 -14.04
CA ALA A 33 26.25 7.80 -14.48
C ALA A 33 26.08 6.48 -15.23
N THR A 34 25.52 5.49 -14.54
CA THR A 34 24.72 4.52 -15.23
C THR A 34 23.85 5.35 -16.15
N GLU A 35 24.00 5.19 -17.45
CA GLU A 35 23.17 5.84 -18.47
C GLU A 35 21.72 5.64 -18.07
N GLY A 36 21.07 6.70 -17.60
CA GLY A 36 19.71 6.69 -17.05
C GLY A 36 19.57 7.78 -15.99
N ASP A 37 18.38 8.25 -15.80
CA ASP A 37 17.96 9.27 -14.82
C ASP A 37 18.20 8.87 -13.34
N GLY A 38 19.01 7.83 -13.09
CA GLY A 38 19.27 7.26 -11.76
C GLY A 38 18.08 6.51 -11.16
N MET A 39 17.04 6.31 -11.93
CA MET A 39 15.84 5.57 -11.52
C MET A 39 16.06 4.05 -11.60
N TYR A 40 15.46 3.32 -10.68
CA TYR A 40 15.39 1.88 -10.81
C TYR A 40 14.46 1.49 -11.97
N LYS A 41 14.83 0.47 -12.74
CA LYS A 41 13.85 -0.26 -13.53
C LYS A 41 12.84 -0.85 -12.55
N TYR A 42 11.55 -0.67 -12.71
CA TYR A 42 10.50 -1.07 -11.74
C TYR A 42 10.60 -0.34 -10.38
N ALA A 43 10.70 0.98 -10.42
CA ALA A 43 11.00 1.82 -9.26
C ALA A 43 10.13 1.51 -8.03
N HIS A 44 8.80 1.44 -8.17
CA HIS A 44 7.90 1.15 -7.04
C HIS A 44 8.17 -0.19 -6.36
N TYR A 45 8.47 -1.23 -7.16
CA TYR A 45 8.77 -2.55 -6.61
C TYR A 45 10.12 -2.56 -5.89
N VAL A 46 11.15 -2.01 -6.53
CA VAL A 46 12.52 -1.99 -5.98
C VAL A 46 12.59 -1.11 -4.74
N GLU A 47 11.96 0.05 -4.75
CA GLU A 47 11.93 0.95 -3.58
C GLU A 47 11.18 0.31 -2.41
N TYR A 48 10.07 -0.39 -2.65
CA TYR A 48 9.39 -1.18 -1.63
C TYR A 48 10.30 -2.27 -1.05
N ALA A 49 10.98 -3.03 -1.91
CA ALA A 49 11.92 -4.07 -1.47
C ALA A 49 13.09 -3.50 -0.63
N VAL A 50 13.61 -2.33 -0.98
CA VAL A 50 14.63 -1.63 -0.17
C VAL A 50 14.08 -1.30 1.22
N GLN A 51 12.86 -0.77 1.32
CA GLN A 51 12.24 -0.47 2.62
C GLN A 51 12.02 -1.74 3.45
N ASP A 52 11.51 -2.80 2.85
CA ASP A 52 11.28 -4.09 3.52
C ASP A 52 12.59 -4.68 4.08
N ILE A 53 13.70 -4.60 3.32
CA ILE A 53 15.02 -5.02 3.78
C ILE A 53 15.52 -4.12 4.92
N VAL A 54 15.31 -2.81 4.84
CA VAL A 54 15.66 -1.88 5.93
C VAL A 54 14.90 -2.24 7.20
N ASP A 55 13.60 -2.53 7.11
CA ASP A 55 12.79 -2.97 8.23
C ASP A 55 13.29 -4.29 8.83
N CYS A 56 13.70 -5.24 7.98
CA CYS A 56 14.34 -6.48 8.41
C CYS A 56 15.66 -6.21 9.14
N PHE A 57 16.49 -5.31 8.64
CA PHE A 57 17.77 -4.98 9.29
C PHE A 57 17.55 -4.31 10.65
N LEU A 58 16.59 -3.37 10.76
CA LEU A 58 16.24 -2.75 12.04
C LEU A 58 15.81 -3.80 13.07
N LYS A 59 14.92 -4.72 12.69
CA LYS A 59 14.46 -5.81 13.55
C LYS A 59 15.61 -6.74 13.96
N LEU A 60 16.42 -7.20 13.02
CA LEU A 60 17.53 -8.10 13.28
C LEU A 60 18.60 -7.49 14.21
N ARG A 61 18.80 -6.20 14.14
CA ARG A 61 19.78 -5.47 14.98
C ARG A 61 19.17 -4.86 16.23
N GLN A 62 17.86 -5.06 16.46
CA GLN A 62 17.12 -4.49 17.61
C GLN A 62 17.29 -2.98 17.70
N LEU A 63 17.28 -2.29 16.56
CA LEU A 63 17.36 -0.84 16.47
C LEU A 63 15.96 -0.22 16.47
N GLU A 64 15.85 0.93 17.11
CA GLU A 64 14.64 1.75 17.01
C GLU A 64 14.43 2.24 15.58
N ASP A 65 13.16 2.31 15.16
CA ASP A 65 12.78 2.84 13.86
C ASP A 65 12.84 4.37 13.87
N THR A 66 14.03 4.89 13.59
CA THR A 66 14.30 6.32 13.46
C THR A 66 14.85 6.62 12.06
N THR A 67 14.67 7.86 11.60
CA THR A 67 15.21 8.30 10.32
C THR A 67 16.72 8.04 10.21
N GLU A 68 17.46 8.24 11.31
CA GLU A 68 18.91 8.01 11.36
C GLU A 68 19.25 6.52 11.18
N ASN A 69 18.56 5.63 11.90
CA ASN A 69 18.78 4.19 11.80
C ASN A 69 18.35 3.65 10.44
N ARG A 70 17.21 4.10 9.88
CA ARG A 70 16.81 3.79 8.51
C ARG A 70 17.88 4.18 7.49
N TYR A 71 18.41 5.40 7.60
CA TYR A 71 19.51 5.85 6.72
C TYR A 71 20.76 4.98 6.85
N LYS A 72 21.15 4.60 8.08
CA LYS A 72 22.29 3.70 8.31
C LYS A 72 22.07 2.33 7.66
N MET A 73 20.89 1.76 7.79
CA MET A 73 20.56 0.45 7.22
C MET A 73 20.47 0.50 5.69
N GLU A 74 19.88 1.54 5.12
CA GLU A 74 19.86 1.74 3.68
C GLU A 74 21.28 1.89 3.11
N ASN A 75 22.15 2.64 3.79
CA ASN A 75 23.55 2.79 3.39
C ASN A 75 24.32 1.47 3.51
N GLU A 76 24.10 0.71 4.56
CA GLU A 76 24.68 -0.62 4.71
C GLU A 76 24.24 -1.57 3.59
N LEU A 77 22.97 -1.56 3.23
CA LEU A 77 22.46 -2.33 2.10
C LEU A 77 23.19 -1.98 0.80
N ARG A 78 23.45 -0.70 0.57
CA ARG A 78 24.13 -0.21 -0.65
C ARG A 78 25.62 -0.53 -0.70
N THR A 79 26.31 -0.57 0.44
CA THR A 79 27.77 -0.67 0.52
C THR A 79 28.25 -2.01 1.06
N GLY A 80 27.38 -2.82 1.63
CA GLY A 80 27.72 -4.06 2.34
C GLY A 80 27.92 -5.29 1.45
N GLY A 81 27.86 -5.13 0.12
CA GLY A 81 28.05 -6.25 -0.83
C GLY A 81 26.93 -7.28 -0.85
N TYR A 82 25.73 -6.90 -0.44
CA TYR A 82 24.57 -7.78 -0.44
C TYR A 82 24.08 -8.13 -1.84
N HIS A 83 23.70 -9.38 -2.04
CA HIS A 83 22.94 -9.83 -3.20
C HIS A 83 21.49 -10.02 -2.80
N VAL A 84 20.58 -9.31 -3.44
CA VAL A 84 19.15 -9.37 -3.16
C VAL A 84 18.42 -10.00 -4.34
N THR A 85 17.73 -11.11 -4.08
CA THR A 85 16.85 -11.76 -5.05
C THR A 85 15.41 -11.39 -4.74
N LEU A 86 14.70 -10.85 -5.71
CA LEU A 86 13.31 -10.42 -5.59
C LEU A 86 12.38 -11.44 -6.27
N ALA A 87 11.16 -11.57 -5.76
CA ALA A 87 10.13 -12.44 -6.32
C ALA A 87 9.39 -11.82 -7.52
N ILE A 88 9.79 -10.62 -7.96
CA ILE A 88 9.20 -9.93 -9.10
C ILE A 88 9.17 -10.81 -10.36
N ASP A 89 8.01 -10.82 -11.03
CA ASP A 89 7.89 -11.32 -12.40
C ASP A 89 7.87 -10.11 -13.33
N THR A 90 8.95 -9.94 -14.09
CA THR A 90 9.12 -8.75 -14.94
C THR A 90 8.08 -8.67 -16.05
N SER A 91 7.59 -9.81 -16.54
CA SER A 91 6.53 -9.86 -17.55
C SER A 91 5.19 -9.39 -16.99
N ILE A 92 4.85 -9.83 -15.78
CA ILE A 92 3.64 -9.37 -15.07
C ILE A 92 3.77 -7.89 -14.73
N GLN A 93 4.92 -7.46 -14.18
CA GLN A 93 5.18 -6.06 -13.81
C GLN A 93 5.00 -5.13 -15.03
N GLU A 94 5.64 -5.43 -16.15
CA GLU A 94 5.56 -4.65 -17.38
C GLU A 94 4.14 -4.65 -17.98
N THR A 95 3.42 -5.76 -17.88
CA THR A 95 2.02 -5.84 -18.29
C THR A 95 1.13 -4.94 -17.44
N VAL A 96 1.31 -4.92 -16.13
CA VAL A 96 0.54 -4.07 -15.23
C VAL A 96 0.87 -2.59 -15.47
N GLU A 97 2.15 -2.23 -15.54
CA GLU A 97 2.60 -0.86 -15.83
C GLU A 97 1.97 -0.35 -17.15
N SER A 98 2.13 -1.10 -18.24
CA SER A 98 1.60 -0.71 -19.54
C SER A 98 0.07 -0.65 -19.58
N THR A 99 -0.60 -1.55 -18.85
CA THR A 99 -2.06 -1.54 -18.75
C THR A 99 -2.55 -0.29 -18.03
N LEU A 100 -1.98 0.07 -16.89
CA LEU A 100 -2.37 1.27 -16.16
C LEU A 100 -2.07 2.55 -16.94
N GLU A 101 -0.93 2.61 -17.62
CA GLU A 101 -0.55 3.78 -18.42
C GLU A 101 -1.47 3.99 -19.62
N ASN A 102 -1.78 2.92 -20.35
CA ASN A 102 -2.52 2.99 -21.61
C ASN A 102 -4.03 2.81 -21.48
N TRP A 103 -4.56 2.60 -20.26
CA TRP A 103 -5.99 2.46 -20.05
C TRP A 103 -6.74 3.76 -20.35
N ASN A 104 -7.72 3.71 -21.26
CA ASN A 104 -8.43 4.90 -21.71
C ASN A 104 -9.76 5.17 -20.99
N ASN A 105 -10.27 4.20 -20.23
CA ASN A 105 -11.57 4.28 -19.58
C ASN A 105 -11.47 4.58 -18.08
N TYR A 106 -10.52 5.43 -17.68
CA TYR A 106 -10.49 5.93 -16.31
C TYR A 106 -11.77 6.74 -15.98
N PRO A 107 -12.25 6.67 -14.73
CA PRO A 107 -13.40 7.45 -14.31
C PRO A 107 -13.20 8.93 -14.60
N SER A 108 -14.28 9.62 -15.00
CA SER A 108 -14.25 11.07 -15.19
C SER A 108 -13.95 11.75 -13.86
N LEU A 109 -13.13 12.78 -13.90
CA LEU A 109 -12.88 13.63 -12.75
C LEU A 109 -14.12 14.49 -12.46
N ARG A 110 -14.33 14.78 -11.18
CA ARG A 110 -15.41 15.67 -10.74
C ARG A 110 -15.24 17.08 -11.30
N ASP A 111 -14.00 17.56 -11.33
CA ASP A 111 -13.59 18.78 -12.00
C ASP A 111 -12.57 18.44 -13.09
N PRO A 112 -12.87 18.73 -14.38
CA PRO A 112 -11.93 18.46 -15.48
C PRO A 112 -10.62 19.26 -15.39
N SER A 113 -10.57 20.36 -14.63
CA SER A 113 -9.35 21.14 -14.42
C SER A 113 -8.31 20.40 -13.56
N ASP A 114 -8.75 19.41 -12.76
CA ASP A 114 -7.88 18.56 -11.94
C ASP A 114 -7.16 17.46 -12.74
N LYS A 115 -7.27 17.45 -14.06
CA LYS A 115 -6.70 16.39 -14.93
C LYS A 115 -5.20 16.24 -14.78
N VAL A 116 -4.49 17.31 -14.45
CA VAL A 116 -3.05 17.30 -14.21
C VAL A 116 -2.75 18.03 -12.91
N TYR A 117 -2.19 17.30 -11.96
CA TYR A 117 -1.64 17.88 -10.75
C TYR A 117 -0.19 18.27 -10.99
N ARG A 118 0.19 19.52 -10.66
CA ARG A 118 1.53 20.06 -10.87
C ARG A 118 2.24 20.25 -9.56
N THR A 119 3.41 19.68 -9.43
CA THR A 119 4.31 19.87 -8.27
C THR A 119 5.57 20.59 -8.72
N LEU A 120 5.92 21.68 -8.07
CA LEU A 120 7.13 22.43 -8.36
C LEU A 120 8.35 21.63 -7.87
N LYS A 121 9.31 21.39 -8.75
CA LYS A 121 10.60 20.76 -8.42
C LYS A 121 11.60 21.77 -7.90
N SER A 122 12.67 21.28 -7.28
CA SER A 122 13.76 22.09 -6.76
C SER A 122 14.54 22.87 -7.84
N ASP A 123 14.48 22.40 -9.09
CA ASP A 123 15.09 23.05 -10.26
C ASP A 123 14.19 24.11 -10.92
N GLY A 124 13.02 24.39 -10.35
CA GLY A 124 12.04 25.35 -10.88
C GLY A 124 11.13 24.81 -11.98
N THR A 125 11.28 23.56 -12.38
CA THR A 125 10.37 22.88 -13.32
C THR A 125 9.16 22.29 -12.61
N TYR A 126 8.15 21.83 -13.35
CA TYR A 126 7.00 21.17 -12.80
C TYR A 126 7.00 19.69 -13.13
N ASP A 127 6.66 18.88 -12.14
CA ASP A 127 6.27 17.50 -12.34
C ASP A 127 4.76 17.45 -12.59
N GLU A 128 4.34 16.79 -13.65
CA GLU A 128 2.93 16.70 -14.03
C GLU A 128 2.41 15.29 -13.77
N ILE A 129 1.48 15.18 -12.83
CA ILE A 129 0.87 13.91 -12.43
C ILE A 129 -0.54 13.84 -13.00
N VAL A 130 -0.73 12.99 -13.98
CA VAL A 130 -2.04 12.80 -14.66
C VAL A 130 -3.05 12.18 -13.70
N GLN A 131 -4.27 12.73 -13.66
CA GLN A 131 -5.37 12.24 -12.83
C GLN A 131 -6.46 11.55 -13.68
N PRO A 132 -7.24 10.62 -13.12
CA PRO A 132 -7.05 10.01 -11.81
C PRO A 132 -5.83 9.10 -11.78
N GLN A 133 -5.27 8.90 -10.60
CA GLN A 133 -4.19 7.95 -10.38
C GLN A 133 -4.71 6.53 -10.18
N ALA A 134 -3.83 5.54 -10.31
CA ALA A 134 -4.13 4.14 -10.09
C ALA A 134 -2.93 3.42 -9.47
N ALA A 135 -3.21 2.31 -8.80
CA ALA A 135 -2.19 1.41 -8.27
C ALA A 135 -2.66 -0.04 -8.42
N ALA A 136 -1.72 -0.97 -8.50
CA ALA A 136 -2.01 -2.39 -8.57
C ALA A 136 -0.93 -3.21 -7.86
N VAL A 137 -1.37 -4.33 -7.28
CA VAL A 137 -0.52 -5.35 -6.65
C VAL A 137 -0.90 -6.70 -7.21
N VAL A 138 0.09 -7.53 -7.54
CA VAL A 138 -0.12 -8.92 -7.95
C VAL A 138 0.64 -9.83 -7.00
N LEU A 139 -0.10 -10.74 -6.36
CA LEU A 139 0.39 -11.73 -5.40
C LEU A 139 0.13 -13.14 -5.94
N ASP A 140 1.13 -14.01 -5.87
CA ASP A 140 0.85 -15.46 -5.95
C ASP A 140 0.41 -15.93 -4.56
N TYR A 141 -0.88 -16.16 -4.39
CA TYR A 141 -1.47 -16.54 -3.10
C TYR A 141 -0.97 -17.90 -2.57
N ARG A 142 -0.46 -18.76 -3.44
CA ARG A 142 0.06 -20.09 -3.05
C ARG A 142 1.43 -20.02 -2.41
N THR A 143 2.26 -19.05 -2.82
CA THR A 143 3.64 -18.90 -2.32
C THR A 143 3.81 -17.67 -1.43
N GLY A 144 2.88 -16.71 -1.49
CA GLY A 144 3.00 -15.42 -0.83
C GLY A 144 3.90 -14.43 -1.57
N GLU A 145 4.42 -14.81 -2.74
CA GLU A 145 5.34 -13.97 -3.51
C GLU A 145 4.64 -12.80 -4.19
N LEU A 146 5.15 -11.61 -4.01
CA LEU A 146 4.73 -10.42 -4.75
C LEU A 146 5.32 -10.46 -6.16
N LYS A 147 4.47 -10.56 -7.17
CA LYS A 147 4.87 -10.65 -8.58
C LYS A 147 4.93 -9.28 -9.26
N ALA A 148 4.11 -8.33 -8.83
CA ALA A 148 4.16 -6.94 -9.30
C ALA A 148 3.66 -5.96 -8.25
N ILE A 149 4.26 -4.76 -8.22
CA ILE A 149 3.82 -3.60 -7.45
C ILE A 149 3.93 -2.36 -8.34
N VAL A 150 2.80 -1.74 -8.63
CA VAL A 150 2.71 -0.50 -9.41
C VAL A 150 1.93 0.53 -8.60
N GLY A 151 2.60 1.59 -8.18
CA GLY A 151 2.06 2.61 -7.27
C GLY A 151 1.56 3.88 -7.95
N SER A 152 1.61 3.96 -9.27
CA SER A 152 1.09 5.10 -10.03
C SER A 152 0.63 4.69 -11.42
N ARG A 153 -0.23 5.53 -12.01
CA ARG A 153 -0.71 5.35 -13.37
C ARG A 153 0.39 5.49 -14.42
N THR A 154 1.33 6.39 -14.16
CA THR A 154 2.46 6.66 -15.05
C THR A 154 3.77 6.31 -14.36
N ARG A 155 4.82 6.08 -15.13
CA ARG A 155 6.15 5.82 -14.58
C ARG A 155 6.59 6.98 -13.69
N PRO A 156 7.18 6.72 -12.50
CA PRO A 156 7.75 7.74 -11.65
C PRO A 156 8.85 8.54 -12.37
N THR A 157 8.90 9.83 -12.11
CA THR A 157 9.91 10.74 -12.65
C THR A 157 11.02 11.07 -11.66
N ALA A 158 10.89 10.62 -10.41
CA ALA A 158 11.87 10.79 -9.35
C ALA A 158 11.91 9.55 -8.44
N ARG A 159 12.99 9.39 -7.68
CA ARG A 159 13.10 8.38 -6.62
C ARG A 159 12.23 8.73 -5.43
N LYS A 160 11.82 7.72 -4.68
CA LYS A 160 11.04 7.84 -3.44
C LYS A 160 9.75 8.66 -3.63
N THR A 161 9.14 8.52 -4.80
CA THR A 161 7.80 9.07 -5.04
C THR A 161 6.76 8.23 -4.31
N LEU A 162 5.57 8.82 -4.09
CA LEU A 162 4.45 8.16 -3.44
C LEU A 162 4.09 6.84 -4.16
N ASN A 163 4.29 5.74 -3.49
CA ASN A 163 3.83 4.42 -3.93
C ASN A 163 2.41 4.17 -3.39
N ARG A 164 1.40 4.44 -4.20
CA ARG A 164 0.00 4.30 -3.76
C ARG A 164 -0.40 2.86 -3.46
N ALA A 165 0.38 1.89 -3.94
CA ALA A 165 0.12 0.48 -3.64
C ALA A 165 0.48 0.11 -2.18
N THR A 166 1.46 0.80 -1.58
CA THR A 166 2.01 0.49 -0.26
C THR A 166 1.78 1.58 0.78
N ASP A 167 1.70 2.85 0.34
CA ASP A 167 1.72 3.99 1.27
C ASP A 167 0.35 4.68 1.38
N MET A 168 -0.55 4.48 0.41
CA MET A 168 -1.81 5.18 0.37
C MET A 168 -2.91 4.42 1.10
N LYS A 169 -3.36 4.98 2.21
CA LYS A 169 -4.47 4.48 3.01
C LYS A 169 -5.78 5.08 2.50
N MET A 170 -6.63 4.26 1.88
CA MET A 170 -7.93 4.69 1.37
C MET A 170 -9.05 3.86 1.96
N PRO A 171 -10.24 4.46 2.17
CA PRO A 171 -11.42 3.68 2.54
C PRO A 171 -11.67 2.57 1.52
N VAL A 172 -11.69 1.33 1.99
CA VAL A 172 -11.81 0.15 1.11
C VAL A 172 -13.25 -0.17 0.72
N GLY A 173 -14.21 0.50 1.35
CA GLY A 173 -15.63 0.30 1.06
C GLY A 173 -16.05 -1.16 1.25
N SER A 174 -16.98 -1.61 0.44
CA SER A 174 -17.55 -2.96 0.56
C SER A 174 -16.57 -4.11 0.33
N THR A 175 -15.35 -3.85 -0.10
CA THR A 175 -14.31 -4.90 -0.18
C THR A 175 -13.87 -5.39 1.21
N ILE A 176 -14.17 -4.66 2.28
CA ILE A 176 -13.94 -5.11 3.66
C ILE A 176 -14.85 -6.28 4.06
N LYS A 177 -16.06 -6.37 3.53
CA LYS A 177 -17.10 -7.31 3.98
C LYS A 177 -16.67 -8.78 3.96
N PRO A 178 -16.05 -9.31 2.90
CA PRO A 178 -15.57 -10.69 2.91
C PRO A 178 -14.61 -10.99 4.04
N ILE A 179 -13.65 -10.09 4.31
CA ILE A 179 -12.54 -10.32 5.24
C ILE A 179 -12.85 -9.92 6.69
N ALA A 180 -13.70 -8.92 6.93
CA ALA A 180 -14.00 -8.44 8.27
C ALA A 180 -15.35 -8.96 8.82
N VAL A 181 -16.26 -9.44 7.95
CA VAL A 181 -17.61 -9.82 8.36
C VAL A 181 -17.89 -11.28 8.07
N TYR A 182 -17.79 -11.68 6.80
CA TYR A 182 -18.27 -13.00 6.41
C TYR A 182 -17.27 -14.13 6.71
N ALA A 183 -15.97 -13.92 6.48
CA ALA A 183 -14.97 -14.93 6.80
C ALA A 183 -14.90 -15.23 8.31
N PRO A 184 -14.84 -14.25 9.22
CA PRO A 184 -14.90 -14.55 10.66
C PRO A 184 -16.23 -15.19 11.08
N ALA A 185 -17.36 -14.85 10.46
CA ALA A 185 -18.63 -15.55 10.73
C ALA A 185 -18.55 -17.04 10.37
N LEU A 186 -17.94 -17.36 9.22
CA LEU A 186 -17.74 -18.75 8.81
C LEU A 186 -16.76 -19.49 9.73
N GLU A 187 -15.67 -18.85 10.15
CA GLU A 187 -14.74 -19.42 11.13
C GLU A 187 -15.42 -19.78 12.46
N MET A 188 -16.42 -18.98 12.86
CA MET A 188 -17.21 -19.24 14.07
C MET A 188 -18.28 -20.33 13.91
N GLY A 189 -18.35 -21.00 12.76
CA GLY A 189 -19.26 -22.10 12.50
C GLY A 189 -20.60 -21.70 11.85
N TYR A 190 -20.80 -20.42 11.52
CA TYR A 190 -21.93 -20.05 10.67
C TYR A 190 -21.72 -20.56 9.25
N SER A 191 -22.80 -20.80 8.55
CA SER A 191 -22.74 -21.30 7.17
C SER A 191 -23.16 -20.23 6.16
N PRO A 192 -22.81 -20.38 4.87
CA PRO A 192 -23.35 -19.52 3.83
C PRO A 192 -24.88 -19.52 3.74
N ALA A 193 -25.56 -20.54 4.33
CA ALA A 193 -27.01 -20.63 4.42
C ALA A 193 -27.59 -19.99 5.69
N SER A 194 -26.77 -19.60 6.66
CA SER A 194 -27.23 -18.86 7.84
C SER A 194 -27.95 -17.59 7.43
N VAL A 195 -29.03 -17.26 8.13
CA VAL A 195 -29.96 -16.18 7.75
C VAL A 195 -29.77 -14.95 8.62
N VAL A 196 -29.75 -13.79 7.97
CA VAL A 196 -29.81 -12.45 8.58
C VAL A 196 -30.99 -11.67 8.00
N TYR A 197 -31.40 -10.61 8.68
CA TYR A 197 -32.55 -9.82 8.29
C TYR A 197 -32.14 -8.53 7.61
N ASN A 198 -32.37 -8.43 6.31
CA ASN A 198 -32.17 -7.20 5.53
C ASN A 198 -33.41 -6.32 5.63
N ILE A 199 -33.64 -5.71 6.80
CA ILE A 199 -34.79 -4.86 7.11
C ILE A 199 -34.34 -3.55 7.76
N PRO A 200 -35.07 -2.43 7.62
CA PRO A 200 -34.72 -1.13 8.16
C PRO A 200 -35.15 -1.01 9.64
N VAL A 201 -34.46 -1.76 10.50
CA VAL A 201 -34.69 -1.73 11.96
C VAL A 201 -33.39 -1.46 12.69
N PRO A 202 -33.43 -0.78 13.84
CA PRO A 202 -32.24 -0.52 14.64
C PRO A 202 -31.48 -1.81 14.97
N ILE A 203 -30.16 -1.75 14.77
CA ILE A 203 -29.22 -2.83 15.11
C ILE A 203 -28.52 -2.37 16.40
N SER A 204 -28.59 -3.19 17.45
CA SER A 204 -27.97 -2.86 18.73
C SER A 204 -26.47 -2.64 18.57
N GLY A 205 -25.99 -1.50 19.07
CA GLY A 205 -24.58 -1.07 18.95
C GLY A 205 -24.22 -0.43 17.60
N TRP A 206 -25.13 -0.40 16.62
CA TRP A 206 -24.97 0.37 15.41
C TRP A 206 -25.56 1.78 15.62
N THR A 207 -24.73 2.74 16.00
CA THR A 207 -25.18 4.06 16.42
C THR A 207 -25.28 5.03 15.25
N GLY A 208 -26.39 5.73 15.11
CA GLY A 208 -26.58 6.83 14.19
C GLY A 208 -25.91 8.14 14.66
N SER A 209 -26.02 9.19 13.86
CA SER A 209 -25.47 10.52 14.19
C SER A 209 -26.14 11.19 15.40
N ASP A 210 -27.32 10.71 15.79
CA ASP A 210 -28.08 11.17 16.98
C ASP A 210 -27.75 10.36 18.25
N GLY A 211 -26.78 9.46 18.17
CA GLY A 211 -26.36 8.60 19.29
C GLY A 211 -27.30 7.43 19.60
N LYS A 212 -28.35 7.20 18.78
CA LYS A 212 -29.30 6.10 18.97
C LYS A 212 -28.99 4.94 18.04
N ASP A 213 -29.40 3.75 18.42
CA ASP A 213 -29.32 2.59 17.53
C ASP A 213 -30.06 2.85 16.22
N SER A 214 -29.40 2.49 15.11
CA SER A 214 -29.82 2.77 13.74
C SER A 214 -29.51 1.57 12.84
N TRP A 215 -29.51 1.78 11.55
CA TRP A 215 -29.10 0.78 10.54
C TRP A 215 -28.48 1.47 9.33
N PRO A 216 -27.56 0.82 8.58
CA PRO A 216 -27.05 1.36 7.33
C PRO A 216 -28.10 1.27 6.22
N LYS A 217 -28.12 2.24 5.31
CA LYS A 217 -28.91 2.13 4.09
C LYS A 217 -28.24 1.21 3.07
N ASN A 218 -28.99 0.34 2.42
CA ASN A 218 -28.51 -0.35 1.24
C ASN A 218 -28.33 0.63 0.07
N TYR A 219 -27.43 0.31 -0.86
CA TYR A 219 -27.11 1.19 -1.99
C TYR A 219 -28.37 1.50 -2.87
N ASP A 220 -29.21 0.49 -3.08
CA ASP A 220 -30.46 0.61 -3.85
C ASP A 220 -31.66 1.09 -3.02
N GLY A 221 -31.47 1.36 -1.72
CA GLY A 221 -32.54 1.75 -0.79
C GLY A 221 -33.57 0.67 -0.50
N ARG A 222 -33.37 -0.57 -0.98
CA ARG A 222 -34.35 -1.66 -0.87
C ARG A 222 -34.02 -2.64 0.24
N TYR A 223 -35.04 -3.21 0.83
CA TYR A 223 -34.96 -4.19 1.90
C TYR A 223 -35.75 -5.42 1.51
N SER A 224 -35.15 -6.61 1.65
CA SER A 224 -35.69 -7.87 1.12
C SER A 224 -36.12 -8.90 2.20
N GLY A 225 -36.13 -8.46 3.48
CA GLY A 225 -36.45 -9.38 4.58
C GLY A 225 -35.31 -10.37 4.86
N PRO A 226 -35.63 -11.63 5.23
CA PRO A 226 -34.63 -12.65 5.52
C PRO A 226 -33.81 -12.98 4.27
N VAL A 227 -32.48 -13.00 4.42
CA VAL A 227 -31.52 -13.38 3.36
C VAL A 227 -30.43 -14.26 3.93
N THR A 228 -29.89 -15.17 3.14
CA THR A 228 -28.72 -15.94 3.53
C THR A 228 -27.45 -15.11 3.50
N LEU A 229 -26.42 -15.47 4.28
CA LEU A 229 -25.11 -14.81 4.25
C LEU A 229 -24.54 -14.79 2.83
N ARG A 230 -24.69 -15.88 2.06
CA ARG A 230 -24.29 -15.95 0.64
C ARG A 230 -24.95 -14.84 -0.19
N ASN A 231 -26.25 -14.66 -0.05
CA ASN A 231 -26.97 -13.64 -0.81
C ASN A 231 -26.67 -12.23 -0.31
N ALA A 232 -26.49 -12.04 1.00
CA ALA A 232 -26.09 -10.75 1.58
C ALA A 232 -24.71 -10.31 1.05
N MET A 233 -23.75 -11.24 0.99
CA MET A 233 -22.42 -10.98 0.43
C MET A 233 -22.49 -10.74 -1.09
N ARG A 234 -23.13 -11.63 -1.84
CA ARG A 234 -23.25 -11.54 -3.31
C ARG A 234 -23.86 -10.22 -3.77
N ARG A 235 -24.85 -9.71 -3.03
CA ARG A 235 -25.55 -8.45 -3.32
C ARG A 235 -24.90 -7.25 -2.62
N SER A 236 -23.85 -7.48 -1.86
CA SER A 236 -23.17 -6.45 -1.05
C SER A 236 -24.12 -5.63 -0.16
N LEU A 237 -25.09 -6.31 0.47
CA LEU A 237 -26.09 -5.66 1.32
C LEU A 237 -25.44 -5.05 2.56
N ASN A 238 -25.64 -3.75 2.78
CA ASN A 238 -25.09 -3.05 3.91
C ASN A 238 -25.74 -3.51 5.23
N VAL A 239 -27.07 -3.62 5.24
CA VAL A 239 -27.79 -4.10 6.42
C VAL A 239 -27.41 -5.55 6.75
N GLY A 240 -27.29 -6.41 5.74
CA GLY A 240 -26.84 -7.80 5.95
C GLY A 240 -25.45 -7.89 6.56
N ALA A 241 -24.51 -7.05 6.11
CA ALA A 241 -23.16 -7.00 6.67
C ALA A 241 -23.16 -6.47 8.12
N ALA A 242 -23.87 -5.38 8.39
CA ALA A 242 -23.99 -4.82 9.73
C ALA A 242 -24.67 -5.80 10.72
N GLN A 243 -25.75 -6.45 10.31
CA GLN A 243 -26.40 -7.50 11.08
C GLN A 243 -25.44 -8.65 11.39
N THR A 244 -24.75 -9.17 10.38
CA THR A 244 -23.78 -10.26 10.57
C THR A 244 -22.68 -9.84 11.55
N LEU A 245 -22.09 -8.65 11.37
CA LEU A 245 -21.05 -8.14 12.27
C LEU A 245 -21.58 -8.06 13.71
N MET A 246 -22.71 -7.39 13.94
CA MET A 246 -23.16 -7.06 15.28
C MET A 246 -23.80 -8.23 16.01
N THR A 247 -24.45 -9.16 15.30
CA THR A 247 -25.20 -10.26 15.96
C THR A 247 -24.49 -11.62 15.94
N MET A 248 -23.52 -11.81 15.05
CA MET A 248 -22.81 -13.07 14.87
C MET A 248 -21.33 -12.99 15.23
N VAL A 249 -20.61 -11.96 14.75
CA VAL A 249 -19.14 -11.86 14.86
C VAL A 249 -18.74 -11.06 16.10
N GLY A 250 -19.19 -9.84 16.21
CA GLY A 250 -18.71 -8.84 17.14
C GLY A 250 -17.49 -8.06 16.62
N VAL A 251 -17.32 -6.82 17.11
CA VAL A 251 -16.25 -5.91 16.70
C VAL A 251 -14.86 -6.50 16.98
N ASP A 252 -14.63 -6.95 18.22
CA ASP A 252 -13.31 -7.42 18.66
C ASP A 252 -12.79 -8.61 17.83
N ARG A 253 -13.67 -9.56 17.53
CA ARG A 253 -13.29 -10.72 16.71
C ARG A 253 -13.03 -10.35 15.26
N SER A 254 -13.78 -9.40 14.73
CA SER A 254 -13.55 -8.87 13.39
C SER A 254 -12.17 -8.20 13.29
N VAL A 255 -11.81 -7.40 14.30
CA VAL A 255 -10.47 -6.78 14.41
C VAL A 255 -9.38 -7.84 14.51
N ASP A 256 -9.52 -8.81 15.44
CA ASP A 256 -8.56 -9.90 15.61
C ASP A 256 -8.37 -10.68 14.29
N PHE A 257 -9.45 -10.95 13.58
CA PHE A 257 -9.39 -11.65 12.30
C PHE A 257 -8.60 -10.85 11.25
N LEU A 258 -8.83 -9.54 11.13
CA LEU A 258 -8.08 -8.67 10.22
C LEU A 258 -6.58 -8.61 10.57
N LEU A 259 -6.23 -8.52 11.87
CA LEU A 259 -4.85 -8.54 12.34
C LEU A 259 -4.15 -9.86 11.93
N ARG A 260 -4.83 -11.00 12.12
CA ARG A 260 -4.32 -12.32 11.67
C ARG A 260 -4.16 -12.44 10.15
N MET A 261 -4.92 -11.67 9.37
CA MET A 261 -4.79 -11.58 7.91
C MET A 261 -3.68 -10.62 7.46
N GLY A 262 -2.94 -9.99 8.40
CA GLY A 262 -1.83 -9.09 8.08
C GLY A 262 -2.22 -7.64 7.84
N VAL A 263 -3.42 -7.22 8.27
CA VAL A 263 -3.79 -5.80 8.26
C VAL A 263 -3.25 -5.15 9.54
N ASP A 264 -2.52 -4.05 9.41
CA ASP A 264 -1.96 -3.34 10.54
C ASP A 264 -3.05 -2.69 11.40
N SER A 265 -2.84 -2.66 12.71
CA SER A 265 -3.82 -2.16 13.69
C SER A 265 -4.21 -0.70 13.47
N ASP A 266 -3.27 0.14 13.05
CA ASP A 266 -3.48 1.57 12.77
C ASP A 266 -4.22 1.83 11.44
N HIS A 267 -4.46 0.80 10.65
CA HIS A 267 -5.24 0.83 9.42
C HIS A 267 -6.68 0.37 9.63
N ILE A 268 -7.01 -0.19 10.80
CA ILE A 268 -8.33 -0.72 11.12
C ILE A 268 -9.15 0.35 11.86
N ASP A 269 -10.24 0.79 11.23
CA ASP A 269 -11.29 1.52 11.95
C ASP A 269 -12.15 0.50 12.69
N ALA A 270 -11.86 0.31 13.98
CA ALA A 270 -12.53 -0.66 14.86
C ALA A 270 -13.96 -0.23 15.26
N THR A 271 -14.68 0.41 14.37
CA THR A 271 -16.10 0.76 14.52
C THR A 271 -16.98 -0.17 13.70
N PRO A 272 -18.27 -0.32 14.02
CA PRO A 272 -19.21 -1.04 13.18
C PRO A 272 -19.21 -0.56 11.72
N TYR A 273 -19.03 0.74 11.48
CA TYR A 273 -18.90 1.33 10.14
C TYR A 273 -17.60 0.91 9.46
N GLY A 274 -16.47 1.03 10.14
CA GLY A 274 -15.16 0.65 9.62
C GLY A 274 -15.13 -0.79 9.14
N LEU A 275 -15.65 -1.67 9.97
CA LEU A 275 -15.57 -3.12 9.75
C LEU A 275 -16.63 -3.66 8.77
N SER A 276 -17.81 -3.03 8.65
CA SER A 276 -18.87 -3.56 7.78
C SER A 276 -19.12 -2.76 6.51
N LEU A 277 -18.70 -1.49 6.46
CA LEU A 277 -18.86 -0.61 5.28
C LEU A 277 -17.54 -0.10 4.71
N GLY A 278 -16.42 -0.29 5.42
CA GLY A 278 -15.08 -0.07 4.91
C GLY A 278 -14.61 1.38 4.95
N SER A 279 -14.86 2.11 6.05
CA SER A 279 -14.17 3.37 6.30
C SER A 279 -12.69 3.17 6.72
N SER A 280 -12.29 1.94 7.03
CA SER A 280 -10.88 1.59 7.27
C SER A 280 -9.98 1.98 6.12
N GLY A 281 -8.84 2.60 6.44
CA GLY A 281 -7.83 3.01 5.47
C GLY A 281 -6.77 1.94 5.25
N ILE A 282 -7.06 0.92 4.46
CA ILE A 282 -6.16 -0.20 4.18
C ILE A 282 -5.44 0.04 2.85
N THR A 283 -4.14 -0.27 2.79
CA THR A 283 -3.37 -0.14 1.54
C THR A 283 -3.76 -1.24 0.54
N PRO A 284 -3.61 -1.00 -0.77
CA PRO A 284 -3.82 -2.04 -1.79
C PRO A 284 -3.00 -3.31 -1.53
N LEU A 285 -1.75 -3.19 -1.06
CA LEU A 285 -0.91 -4.33 -0.71
C LEU A 285 -1.52 -5.17 0.42
N GLN A 286 -1.88 -4.56 1.54
CA GLN A 286 -2.47 -5.26 2.68
C GLN A 286 -3.80 -5.91 2.33
N LEU A 287 -4.64 -5.21 1.56
CA LEU A 287 -5.91 -5.77 1.09
C LEU A 287 -5.68 -6.98 0.19
N THR A 288 -4.69 -6.93 -0.72
CA THR A 288 -4.33 -8.05 -1.59
C THR A 288 -3.85 -9.25 -0.79
N VAL A 289 -2.99 -9.03 0.22
CA VAL A 289 -2.50 -10.09 1.13
C VAL A 289 -3.66 -10.71 1.89
N ALA A 290 -4.55 -9.91 2.48
CA ALA A 290 -5.72 -10.41 3.21
C ALA A 290 -6.65 -11.25 2.32
N TYR A 291 -6.86 -10.85 1.08
CA TYR A 291 -7.62 -11.67 0.12
C TYR A 291 -6.88 -12.95 -0.30
N GLY A 292 -5.54 -12.91 -0.35
CA GLY A 292 -4.70 -14.08 -0.59
C GLY A 292 -4.96 -15.20 0.43
N VAL A 293 -5.18 -14.86 1.69
CA VAL A 293 -5.54 -15.83 2.75
C VAL A 293 -6.84 -16.58 2.45
N LEU A 294 -7.81 -15.92 1.80
CA LEU A 294 -9.09 -16.59 1.44
C LEU A 294 -8.94 -17.57 0.25
N ALA A 295 -7.86 -17.41 -0.53
CA ALA A 295 -7.61 -18.22 -1.73
C ALA A 295 -6.66 -19.39 -1.49
N ASN A 296 -5.90 -19.35 -0.39
CA ASN A 296 -4.91 -20.36 -0.02
C ASN A 296 -5.51 -21.56 0.74
#